data_222869356fdfdecaaf8b8fbb9bb1f854
#
_entry.id   222869356fdfdecaaf8b8fbb9bb1f854
#
_cell.length_a   1.000
_cell.length_b   1.000
_cell.length_c   1.000
_cell.angle_alpha   90.00
_cell.angle_beta   90.00
_cell.angle_gamma   90.00
#
_symmetry.space_group_name_H-M   'P 1'
#
loop_
_entity.id
_entity.type
_entity.pdbx_description
1 polymer ?
#
loop_
_entity_poly.entity_id
_entity_poly.type
_entity_poly.pdbx_seq_one_letter_code
_entity_poly.pdbx_strand_id
1 'polypeptide(L)'
;MNDFNFEIPVRAEAPYPEISVCEPNHTYGRYILDNVGGHNSEMTAISFYYAGTTRLNSQQAELSKLINRINQVEMHHLMIFGKIATALGENALLWTNCGRRKVWWSPSYTDYPGRLSLILETALAHEHATVEKYKWQTERIQDKNIQDNLLRIIEDEKLHIEIFQNLISYFKKNN
;
A
#
# COMPACT_ATOMS: atom_id res chain seq x y z
N MET A 1 22.74 23.07 -5.40
CA MET A 1 21.43 22.47 -5.15
C MET A 1 21.66 20.97 -5.11
N ASN A 2 21.29 20.29 -4.02
CA ASN A 2 21.32 18.82 -4.05
C ASN A 2 20.07 18.39 -4.82
N ASP A 3 20.25 17.91 -6.05
CA ASP A 3 19.16 17.39 -6.83
C ASP A 3 18.68 16.08 -6.19
N PHE A 4 17.36 15.95 -6.01
CA PHE A 4 16.77 14.70 -5.54
C PHE A 4 16.89 13.65 -6.66
N ASN A 5 17.42 12.48 -6.32
CA ASN A 5 17.45 11.37 -7.28
C ASN A 5 16.07 10.69 -7.32
N PHE A 6 15.31 10.91 -8.39
CA PHE A 6 14.00 10.28 -8.59
C PHE A 6 14.10 8.84 -9.13
N GLU A 7 15.28 8.38 -9.57
CA GLU A 7 15.52 7.01 -10.08
C GLU A 7 15.99 6.03 -8.98
N ILE A 8 15.42 6.17 -7.77
CA ILE A 8 15.69 5.28 -6.63
C ILE A 8 14.82 4.01 -6.72
N PRO A 9 15.25 2.88 -6.13
CA PRO A 9 14.39 1.71 -5.96
C PRO A 9 13.11 2.05 -5.19
N VAL A 10 12.00 1.43 -5.58
CA VAL A 10 10.69 1.60 -4.92
C VAL A 10 10.17 0.30 -4.30
N ARG A 11 10.98 -0.75 -4.32
CA ARG A 11 10.72 -2.02 -3.65
C ARG A 11 12.02 -2.60 -3.12
N ALA A 12 11.95 -3.40 -2.06
CA ALA A 12 13.10 -4.10 -1.50
C ALA A 12 13.62 -5.18 -2.46
N GLU A 13 14.91 -5.51 -2.35
CA GLU A 13 15.59 -6.44 -3.28
C GLU A 13 15.15 -7.90 -3.09
N ALA A 14 14.77 -8.28 -1.87
CA ALA A 14 14.36 -9.65 -1.57
C ALA A 14 13.14 -10.07 -2.43
N PRO A 15 13.13 -11.30 -2.98
CA PRO A 15 11.98 -11.79 -3.74
C PRO A 15 10.75 -11.93 -2.85
N TYR A 16 9.56 -11.80 -3.43
CA TYR A 16 8.34 -12.13 -2.71
C TYR A 16 8.26 -13.65 -2.49
N PRO A 17 7.82 -14.09 -1.28
CA PRO A 17 7.60 -15.51 -1.01
C PRO A 17 6.52 -16.10 -1.93
N GLU A 18 6.55 -17.42 -2.09
CA GLU A 18 5.48 -18.13 -2.78
C GLU A 18 4.14 -17.89 -2.07
N ILE A 19 3.09 -17.69 -2.87
CA ILE A 19 1.75 -17.48 -2.33
C ILE A 19 1.11 -18.84 -2.06
N SER A 20 1.07 -19.21 -0.78
CA SER A 20 0.42 -20.41 -0.29
C SER A 20 -0.18 -20.18 1.09
N VAL A 21 -1.04 -21.06 1.55
CA VAL A 21 -1.60 -21.07 2.90
C VAL A 21 -1.57 -22.52 3.42
N CYS A 22 -1.42 -22.69 4.74
CA CYS A 22 -1.41 -24.01 5.35
C CYS A 22 -2.78 -24.71 5.20
N GLU A 23 -3.86 -23.97 5.43
CA GLU A 23 -5.24 -24.43 5.27
C GLU A 23 -6.21 -23.25 5.06
N PRO A 24 -7.40 -23.46 4.50
CA PRO A 24 -8.44 -22.46 4.44
C PRO A 24 -8.82 -21.95 5.83
N ASN A 25 -8.90 -20.62 6.00
CA ASN A 25 -9.21 -20.00 7.29
C ASN A 25 -9.94 -18.67 7.09
N HIS A 26 -11.24 -18.67 7.35
CA HIS A 26 -12.07 -17.46 7.19
C HIS A 26 -11.72 -16.31 8.12
N THR A 27 -11.13 -16.56 9.30
CA THR A 27 -10.69 -15.49 10.19
C THR A 27 -9.49 -14.75 9.57
N TYR A 28 -8.50 -15.49 9.09
CA TYR A 28 -7.36 -14.92 8.38
C TYR A 28 -7.78 -14.30 7.04
N GLY A 29 -8.70 -14.96 6.34
CA GLY A 29 -9.28 -14.45 5.10
C GLY A 29 -9.89 -13.05 5.26
N ARG A 30 -10.58 -12.78 6.37
CA ARG A 30 -11.13 -11.45 6.68
C ARG A 30 -10.06 -10.40 6.94
N TYR A 31 -8.95 -10.76 7.61
CA TYR A 31 -7.82 -9.83 7.79
C TYR A 31 -7.21 -9.47 6.45
N ILE A 32 -7.01 -10.46 5.56
CA ILE A 32 -6.42 -10.25 4.24
C ILE A 32 -7.37 -9.49 3.31
N LEU A 33 -8.69 -9.77 3.35
CA LEU A 33 -9.68 -8.99 2.59
C LEU A 33 -9.70 -7.51 2.98
N ASP A 34 -9.42 -7.18 4.23
CA ASP A 34 -9.29 -5.79 4.64
C ASP A 34 -8.11 -5.08 3.96
N ASN A 35 -7.05 -5.82 3.61
CA ASN A 35 -5.94 -5.29 2.82
C ASN A 35 -6.32 -5.11 1.34
N VAL A 36 -7.31 -5.86 0.85
CA VAL A 36 -7.79 -5.74 -0.54
C VAL A 36 -8.77 -4.58 -0.72
N GLY A 37 -9.79 -4.49 0.12
CA GLY A 37 -10.93 -3.59 -0.10
C GLY A 37 -11.42 -2.85 1.15
N GLY A 38 -10.61 -2.78 2.22
CA GLY A 38 -10.89 -1.99 3.42
C GLY A 38 -10.63 -0.50 3.21
N HIS A 39 -10.90 0.29 4.23
CA HIS A 39 -10.64 1.73 4.22
C HIS A 39 -9.15 2.05 4.04
N ASN A 40 -8.29 1.40 4.82
CA ASN A 40 -6.83 1.43 4.66
C ASN A 40 -6.38 0.16 3.93
N SER A 41 -6.49 0.12 2.61
CA SER A 41 -6.20 -1.04 1.76
C SER A 41 -5.35 -0.63 0.57
N GLU A 42 -4.77 -1.63 -0.12
CA GLU A 42 -4.01 -1.42 -1.35
C GLU A 42 -4.84 -0.72 -2.43
N MET A 43 -6.14 -1.05 -2.54
CA MET A 43 -7.00 -0.35 -3.50
C MET A 43 -7.16 1.13 -3.15
N THR A 44 -7.17 1.49 -1.88
CA THR A 44 -7.21 2.89 -1.43
C THR A 44 -5.88 3.59 -1.75
N ALA A 45 -4.73 2.95 -1.50
CA ALA A 45 -3.41 3.47 -1.85
C ALA A 45 -3.27 3.67 -3.37
N ILE A 46 -3.65 2.67 -4.18
CA ILE A 46 -3.63 2.75 -5.65
C ILE A 46 -4.44 3.95 -6.14
N SER A 47 -5.66 4.13 -5.61
CA SER A 47 -6.54 5.23 -6.00
C SER A 47 -5.99 6.59 -5.56
N PHE A 48 -5.39 6.65 -4.38
CA PHE A 48 -4.72 7.85 -3.86
C PHE A 48 -3.54 8.26 -4.75
N TYR A 49 -2.65 7.33 -5.08
CA TYR A 49 -1.48 7.61 -5.93
C TYR A 49 -1.87 7.98 -7.35
N TYR A 50 -2.87 7.30 -7.93
CA TYR A 50 -3.44 7.69 -9.21
C TYR A 50 -3.96 9.14 -9.19
N ALA A 51 -4.80 9.48 -8.22
CA ALA A 51 -5.37 10.82 -8.11
C ALA A 51 -4.30 11.90 -7.82
N GLY A 52 -3.26 11.55 -7.06
CA GLY A 52 -2.12 12.42 -6.78
C GLY A 52 -1.34 12.73 -8.05
N THR A 53 -0.94 11.71 -8.79
CA THR A 53 -0.10 11.88 -10.01
C THR A 53 -0.81 12.62 -11.13
N THR A 54 -2.12 12.43 -11.32
CA THR A 54 -2.88 13.13 -12.34
C THR A 54 -3.01 14.64 -12.10
N ARG A 55 -2.70 15.12 -10.90
CA ARG A 55 -2.75 16.54 -10.51
C ARG A 55 -1.39 17.22 -10.55
N LEU A 56 -0.31 16.46 -10.70
CA LEU A 56 1.04 17.01 -10.81
C LEU A 56 1.22 17.68 -12.19
N ASN A 57 1.85 18.84 -12.20
CA ASN A 57 2.12 19.57 -13.43
C ASN A 57 3.40 19.07 -14.13
N SER A 58 3.69 19.64 -15.30
CA SER A 58 4.86 19.25 -16.10
C SER A 58 6.21 19.48 -15.41
N GLN A 59 6.29 20.41 -14.48
CA GLN A 59 7.50 20.67 -13.68
C GLN A 59 7.74 19.58 -12.62
N GLN A 60 6.75 18.74 -12.36
CA GLN A 60 6.78 17.65 -11.39
C GLN A 60 6.77 16.27 -12.08
N ALA A 61 7.16 16.22 -13.36
CA ALA A 61 7.11 14.99 -14.16
C ALA A 61 7.92 13.84 -13.54
N GLU A 62 9.12 14.10 -13.01
CA GLU A 62 9.95 13.08 -12.38
C GLU A 62 9.34 12.56 -11.06
N LEU A 63 8.75 13.45 -10.28
CA LEU A 63 7.98 13.06 -9.09
C LEU A 63 6.77 12.19 -9.47
N SER A 64 6.04 12.56 -10.52
CA SER A 64 4.92 11.77 -11.04
C SER A 64 5.35 10.36 -11.45
N LYS A 65 6.50 10.23 -12.15
CA LYS A 65 7.06 8.92 -12.51
C LYS A 65 7.42 8.10 -11.28
N LEU A 66 8.05 8.69 -10.27
CA LEU A 66 8.42 8.01 -9.03
C LEU A 66 7.16 7.49 -8.31
N ILE A 67 6.15 8.34 -8.10
CA ILE A 67 4.89 7.93 -7.46
C ILE A 67 4.17 6.85 -8.29
N ASN A 68 4.20 6.91 -9.61
CA ASN A 68 3.64 5.85 -10.46
C ASN A 68 4.37 4.51 -10.30
N ARG A 69 5.68 4.49 -10.07
CA ARG A 69 6.42 3.26 -9.77
C ARG A 69 6.03 2.68 -8.41
N ILE A 70 5.84 3.54 -7.39
CA ILE A 70 5.27 3.12 -6.09
C ILE A 70 3.88 2.51 -6.32
N ASN A 71 3.01 3.20 -7.05
CA ASN A 71 1.66 2.70 -7.35
C ASN A 71 1.65 1.31 -8.04
N GLN A 72 2.63 1.02 -8.88
CA GLN A 72 2.79 -0.32 -9.46
C GLN A 72 3.16 -1.38 -8.42
N VAL A 73 3.90 -1.02 -7.37
CA VAL A 73 4.19 -1.92 -6.25
C VAL A 73 2.91 -2.20 -5.45
N GLU A 74 2.08 -1.18 -5.16
CA GLU A 74 0.78 -1.37 -4.49
C GLU A 74 -0.17 -2.27 -5.30
N MET A 75 -0.18 -2.13 -6.63
CA MET A 75 -0.93 -3.05 -7.50
C MET A 75 -0.43 -4.49 -7.37
N HIS A 76 0.87 -4.69 -7.16
CA HIS A 76 1.43 -6.02 -6.92
C HIS A 76 1.03 -6.56 -5.54
N HIS A 77 1.07 -5.73 -4.50
CA HIS A 77 0.59 -6.09 -3.15
C HIS A 77 -0.89 -6.47 -3.17
N LEU A 78 -1.73 -5.70 -3.87
CA LEU A 78 -3.15 -6.01 -4.06
C LEU A 78 -3.34 -7.41 -4.66
N MET A 79 -2.53 -7.77 -5.68
CA MET A 79 -2.59 -9.10 -6.30
C MET A 79 -2.16 -10.21 -5.33
N ILE A 80 -1.12 -9.99 -4.51
CA ILE A 80 -0.67 -10.94 -3.49
C ILE A 80 -1.80 -11.20 -2.49
N PHE A 81 -2.36 -10.15 -1.90
CA PHE A 81 -3.45 -10.27 -0.92
C PHE A 81 -4.70 -10.90 -1.53
N GLY A 82 -5.06 -10.56 -2.77
CA GLY A 82 -6.17 -11.19 -3.48
C GLY A 82 -5.99 -12.71 -3.63
N LYS A 83 -4.79 -13.16 -3.98
CA LYS A 83 -4.47 -14.59 -4.10
C LYS A 83 -4.47 -15.29 -2.74
N ILE A 84 -3.89 -14.68 -1.70
CA ILE A 84 -3.92 -15.23 -0.33
C ILE A 84 -5.37 -15.34 0.16
N ALA A 85 -6.18 -14.30 -0.01
CA ALA A 85 -7.59 -14.32 0.39
C ALA A 85 -8.36 -15.45 -0.32
N THR A 86 -8.11 -15.65 -1.63
CA THR A 86 -8.70 -16.74 -2.40
C THR A 86 -8.28 -18.12 -1.86
N ALA A 87 -6.99 -18.30 -1.57
CA ALA A 87 -6.46 -19.54 -0.99
C ALA A 87 -7.04 -19.81 0.41
N LEU A 88 -7.37 -18.76 1.18
CA LEU A 88 -8.06 -18.88 2.47
C LEU A 88 -9.57 -19.17 2.36
N GLY A 89 -10.12 -19.28 1.15
CA GLY A 89 -11.52 -19.59 0.90
C GLY A 89 -12.44 -18.37 0.76
N GLU A 90 -11.88 -17.16 0.61
CA GLU A 90 -12.66 -15.94 0.42
C GLU A 90 -12.85 -15.58 -1.06
N ASN A 91 -13.94 -14.86 -1.34
CA ASN A 91 -14.14 -14.25 -2.66
C ASN A 91 -13.42 -12.90 -2.70
N ALA A 92 -12.18 -12.90 -3.20
CA ALA A 92 -11.27 -11.76 -3.20
C ALA A 92 -11.66 -10.66 -4.21
N LEU A 93 -12.83 -10.06 -4.06
CA LEU A 93 -13.24 -8.85 -4.74
C LEU A 93 -12.96 -7.64 -3.82
N LEU A 94 -13.18 -6.43 -4.34
CA LEU A 94 -12.91 -5.17 -3.61
C LEU A 94 -13.98 -4.93 -2.52
N TRP A 95 -13.89 -5.66 -1.42
CA TRP A 95 -14.77 -5.53 -0.25
C TRP A 95 -14.06 -5.98 1.02
N THR A 96 -14.62 -5.62 2.15
CA THR A 96 -14.20 -6.08 3.49
C THR A 96 -15.40 -6.37 4.37
N ASN A 97 -15.17 -6.83 5.59
CA ASN A 97 -16.20 -7.01 6.61
C ASN A 97 -16.18 -5.86 7.61
N CYS A 98 -17.31 -5.23 7.84
CA CYS A 98 -17.54 -4.37 8.98
C CYS A 98 -18.49 -5.09 9.94
N GLY A 99 -17.94 -5.71 10.97
CA GLY A 99 -18.64 -6.66 11.81
C GLY A 99 -19.16 -7.87 11.00
N ARG A 100 -20.51 -8.02 10.92
CA ARG A 100 -21.14 -9.10 10.11
C ARG A 100 -21.59 -8.65 8.72
N ARG A 101 -21.34 -7.39 8.34
CA ARG A 101 -21.77 -6.84 7.06
C ARG A 101 -20.63 -6.83 6.06
N LYS A 102 -20.92 -7.24 4.83
CA LYS A 102 -20.07 -7.01 3.68
C LYS A 102 -20.14 -5.55 3.27
N VAL A 103 -18.99 -4.89 3.14
CA VAL A 103 -18.88 -3.50 2.71
C VAL A 103 -17.98 -3.45 1.48
N TRP A 104 -18.49 -2.92 0.40
CA TRP A 104 -17.71 -2.72 -0.82
C TRP A 104 -16.77 -1.55 -0.67
N TRP A 105 -15.58 -1.69 -1.23
CA TRP A 105 -14.66 -0.56 -1.36
C TRP A 105 -15.34 0.60 -2.07
N SER A 106 -15.01 1.81 -1.64
CA SER A 106 -15.60 3.03 -2.17
C SER A 106 -14.51 4.06 -2.48
N PRO A 107 -14.63 4.82 -3.59
CA PRO A 107 -13.75 5.96 -3.85
C PRO A 107 -13.73 7.00 -2.73
N SER A 108 -14.76 7.03 -1.86
CA SER A 108 -14.80 7.91 -0.69
C SER A 108 -13.81 7.54 0.42
N TYR A 109 -13.14 6.41 0.32
CA TYR A 109 -12.05 6.03 1.23
C TYR A 109 -10.74 6.74 0.90
N THR A 110 -10.63 7.27 -0.32
CA THR A 110 -9.44 7.97 -0.80
C THR A 110 -9.51 9.45 -0.45
N ASP A 111 -8.45 9.97 0.17
CA ASP A 111 -8.22 11.40 0.31
C ASP A 111 -7.82 12.02 -1.04
N TYR A 112 -8.27 13.24 -1.30
CA TYR A 112 -7.98 13.95 -2.56
C TYR A 112 -7.34 15.32 -2.31
N PRO A 113 -6.16 15.40 -1.66
CA PRO A 113 -5.50 16.68 -1.38
C PRO A 113 -5.11 17.39 -2.67
N GLY A 114 -5.30 18.73 -2.69
CA GLY A 114 -5.03 19.54 -3.88
C GLY A 114 -3.61 20.13 -3.94
N ARG A 115 -2.85 20.10 -2.84
CA ARG A 115 -1.49 20.68 -2.75
C ARG A 115 -0.45 19.59 -2.62
N LEU A 116 0.70 19.75 -3.29
CA LEU A 116 1.80 18.79 -3.26
C LEU A 116 2.23 18.42 -1.84
N SER A 117 2.41 19.41 -0.95
CA SER A 117 2.80 19.14 0.44
C SER A 117 1.82 18.20 1.14
N LEU A 118 0.51 18.42 0.95
CA LEU A 118 -0.52 17.56 1.53
C LEU A 118 -0.57 16.17 0.87
N ILE A 119 -0.30 16.08 -0.44
CA ILE A 119 -0.21 14.77 -1.13
C ILE A 119 0.90 13.95 -0.48
N LEU A 120 2.09 14.52 -0.30
CA LEU A 120 3.24 13.81 0.27
C LEU A 120 3.03 13.47 1.76
N GLU A 121 2.50 14.40 2.55
CA GLU A 121 2.22 14.19 3.98
C GLU A 121 1.11 13.13 4.19
N THR A 122 0.07 13.13 3.37
CA THR A 122 -1.00 12.11 3.41
C THR A 122 -0.46 10.75 2.98
N ALA A 123 0.35 10.68 1.91
CA ALA A 123 1.03 9.45 1.51
C ALA A 123 1.83 8.86 2.67
N LEU A 124 2.70 9.66 3.28
CA LEU A 124 3.51 9.23 4.43
C LEU A 124 2.65 8.69 5.59
N ALA A 125 1.54 9.35 5.89
CA ALA A 125 0.63 8.90 6.94
C ALA A 125 -0.05 7.55 6.61
N HIS A 126 -0.44 7.35 5.34
CA HIS A 126 -1.01 6.09 4.86
C HIS A 126 -0.01 4.95 4.98
N GLU A 127 1.25 5.13 4.53
CA GLU A 127 2.28 4.08 4.62
C GLU A 127 2.56 3.68 6.08
N HIS A 128 2.64 4.65 7.00
CA HIS A 128 2.79 4.33 8.42
C HIS A 128 1.62 3.51 8.96
N ALA A 129 0.38 3.88 8.63
CA ALA A 129 -0.81 3.15 9.07
C ALA A 129 -0.85 1.72 8.47
N THR A 130 -0.39 1.55 7.23
CA THR A 130 -0.28 0.26 6.54
C THR A 130 0.73 -0.65 7.22
N VAL A 131 1.94 -0.15 7.52
CA VAL A 131 2.97 -0.90 8.27
C VAL A 131 2.44 -1.38 9.62
N GLU A 132 1.79 -0.51 10.39
CA GLU A 132 1.25 -0.89 11.69
C GLU A 132 0.13 -1.93 11.57
N LYS A 133 -0.75 -1.82 10.58
CA LYS A 133 -1.79 -2.82 10.30
C LYS A 133 -1.18 -4.18 9.95
N TYR A 134 -0.18 -4.23 9.08
CA TYR A 134 0.42 -5.50 8.65
C TYR A 134 1.25 -6.15 9.76
N LYS A 135 1.95 -5.38 10.59
CA LYS A 135 2.59 -5.89 11.83
C LYS A 135 1.55 -6.54 12.76
N TRP A 136 0.43 -5.85 13.01
CA TRP A 136 -0.67 -6.36 13.82
C TRP A 136 -1.24 -7.67 13.27
N GLN A 137 -1.36 -7.81 11.96
CA GLN A 137 -1.80 -9.04 11.29
C GLN A 137 -0.75 -10.16 11.43
N THR A 138 0.54 -9.84 11.24
CA THR A 138 1.64 -10.81 11.40
C THR A 138 1.67 -11.44 12.79
N GLU A 139 1.36 -10.69 13.84
CA GLU A 139 1.29 -11.20 15.20
C GLU A 139 0.10 -12.15 15.47
N ARG A 140 -0.98 -12.03 14.70
CA ARG A 140 -2.25 -12.76 14.89
C ARG A 140 -2.47 -13.93 13.96
N ILE A 141 -1.89 -13.88 12.80
CA ILE A 141 -1.92 -14.97 11.83
C ILE A 141 -0.81 -15.96 12.16
N GLN A 142 -1.16 -17.23 12.39
CA GLN A 142 -0.20 -18.28 12.74
C GLN A 142 0.26 -19.09 11.51
N ASP A 143 -0.18 -18.70 10.31
CA ASP A 143 0.26 -19.28 9.05
C ASP A 143 1.57 -18.61 8.61
N LYS A 144 2.64 -19.40 8.60
CA LYS A 144 4.00 -18.92 8.29
C LYS A 144 4.12 -18.35 6.87
N ASN A 145 3.42 -18.93 5.89
CA ASN A 145 3.47 -18.47 4.52
C ASN A 145 2.82 -17.08 4.37
N ILE A 146 1.72 -16.85 5.09
CA ILE A 146 1.06 -15.53 5.13
C ILE A 146 1.95 -14.52 5.86
N GLN A 147 2.53 -14.91 7.01
CA GLN A 147 3.45 -14.05 7.75
C GLN A 147 4.63 -13.60 6.89
N ASP A 148 5.25 -14.51 6.13
CA ASP A 148 6.41 -14.20 5.29
C ASP A 148 6.03 -13.22 4.17
N ASN A 149 4.84 -13.36 3.56
CA ASN A 149 4.34 -12.41 2.57
C ASN A 149 4.08 -11.03 3.21
N LEU A 150 3.44 -10.97 4.38
CA LEU A 150 3.21 -9.71 5.11
C LEU A 150 4.53 -9.02 5.46
N LEU A 151 5.50 -9.75 5.99
CA LEU A 151 6.81 -9.21 6.37
C LEU A 151 7.57 -8.67 5.15
N ARG A 152 7.50 -9.38 4.01
CA ARG A 152 8.13 -8.93 2.78
C ARG A 152 7.47 -7.65 2.23
N ILE A 153 6.15 -7.53 2.29
CA ILE A 153 5.42 -6.33 1.90
C ILE A 153 5.79 -5.16 2.85
N ILE A 154 5.86 -5.40 4.15
CA ILE A 154 6.31 -4.39 5.13
C ILE A 154 7.68 -3.79 4.78
N GLU A 155 8.58 -4.54 4.15
CA GLU A 155 9.87 -3.99 3.69
C GLU A 155 9.68 -2.95 2.57
N ASP A 156 8.75 -3.17 1.66
CA ASP A 156 8.42 -2.19 0.62
C ASP A 156 7.78 -0.94 1.22
N GLU A 157 6.81 -1.09 2.13
CA GLU A 157 6.15 0.03 2.79
C GLU A 157 7.13 0.90 3.60
N LYS A 158 8.11 0.28 4.26
CA LYS A 158 9.18 1.01 4.94
C LYS A 158 10.03 1.82 3.96
N LEU A 159 10.31 1.27 2.80
CA LEU A 159 11.03 1.99 1.75
C LEU A 159 10.19 3.16 1.22
N HIS A 160 8.88 2.97 1.02
CA HIS A 160 7.97 4.05 0.65
C HIS A 160 7.94 5.17 1.71
N ILE A 161 7.90 4.83 3.00
CA ILE A 161 8.02 5.79 4.10
C ILE A 161 9.30 6.63 3.97
N GLU A 162 10.45 5.98 3.76
CA GLU A 162 11.73 6.68 3.60
C GLU A 162 11.72 7.61 2.39
N ILE A 163 11.17 7.15 1.26
CA ILE A 163 11.03 7.95 0.05
C ILE A 163 10.19 9.21 0.32
N PHE A 164 9.01 9.08 0.94
CA PHE A 164 8.14 10.22 1.21
C PHE A 164 8.74 11.19 2.23
N GLN A 165 9.44 10.71 3.26
CA GLN A 165 10.18 11.57 4.20
C GLN A 165 11.24 12.40 3.48
N ASN A 166 12.00 11.79 2.58
CA ASN A 166 13.04 12.45 1.80
C ASN A 166 12.43 13.46 0.81
N LEU A 167 11.33 13.14 0.14
CA LEU A 167 10.59 14.05 -0.74
C LEU A 167 10.05 15.27 0.01
N ILE A 168 9.43 15.07 1.18
CA ILE A 168 8.93 16.16 2.02
C ILE A 168 10.10 17.09 2.43
N SER A 169 11.22 16.50 2.82
CA SER A 169 12.42 17.25 3.21
C SER A 169 13.01 18.05 2.03
N TYR A 170 13.04 17.45 0.85
CA TYR A 170 13.53 18.07 -0.38
C TYR A 170 12.67 19.28 -0.76
N PHE A 171 11.35 19.11 -0.84
CA PHE A 171 10.44 20.19 -1.24
C PHE A 171 10.33 21.29 -0.19
N LYS A 172 10.49 21.00 1.11
CA LYS A 172 10.55 22.03 2.16
C LYS A 172 11.79 22.94 2.07
N LYS A 173 12.90 22.43 1.51
CA LYS A 173 14.16 23.21 1.35
C LYS A 173 14.18 24.04 0.06
N ASN A 174 13.37 23.67 -0.93
CA ASN A 174 13.41 24.28 -2.26
C ASN A 174 12.15 25.12 -2.60
N ASN A 175 11.23 25.31 -1.64
CA ASN A 175 10.13 26.27 -1.65
C ASN A 175 10.41 27.40 -0.66
#